data_bfacdc2a18360bbc047cf2a69cb03681
#
_entry.id   bfacdc2a18360bbc047cf2a69cb03681
#
_cell.length_a   1.000
_cell.length_b   1.000
_cell.length_c   1.000
_cell.angle_alpha   90.00
_cell.angle_beta   90.00
_cell.angle_gamma   90.00
#
_symmetry.space_group_name_H-M   'P 1'
#
loop_
_entity.id
_entity.type
_entity.pdbx_description
1 polymer ?
#
loop_
_entity_poly.entity_id
_entity_poly.type
_entity_poly.pdbx_seq_one_letter_code
_entity_poly.pdbx_strand_id
1 'polypeptide(L)'
;MNQQQQGNIFLFLAFSLAGTSVIAARLVSDRLGSFTITALSLLLGLLILVPLYGARLIPAIRQMKLADWKMVILQAFFGIFLFRALLLGGLNLTSAGEAGLLTGAAPAITALLAWLVLRERLTAGIAAGTTFTVAGIFLIQGVANFGGGLLSASHLAGNLLVLAAAASESTFNMLSRLGNRSGNTDSGLDPVVQTTLVTIAAFVFSVVPAWIERPISSLSSLGLTGWLALAWYGWIVTALAFICWYAGIKRSSAYTAAAFSGMMPLTSMVLSFFLLNEHVGYGQTAGGLAVIIGMWLIGRRPENSVAQTI
;
A
#
# COMPACT_ATOMS: atom_id res chain seq x y z
N MET A 1 -11.56 -0.54 24.16
CA MET A 1 -11.53 -0.71 22.69
C MET A 1 -11.44 -2.18 22.37
N ASN A 2 -12.32 -2.70 21.51
CA ASN A 2 -12.22 -4.08 21.06
C ASN A 2 -11.10 -4.25 20.01
N GLN A 3 -10.69 -5.49 19.72
CA GLN A 3 -9.59 -5.78 18.79
C GLN A 3 -9.85 -5.22 17.38
N GLN A 4 -11.09 -5.26 16.91
CA GLN A 4 -11.47 -4.73 15.60
C GLN A 4 -11.33 -3.20 15.53
N GLN A 5 -11.72 -2.47 16.58
CA GLN A 5 -11.54 -1.02 16.62
C GLN A 5 -10.05 -0.63 16.60
N GLN A 6 -9.22 -1.38 17.32
CA GLN A 6 -7.76 -1.19 17.25
C GLN A 6 -7.23 -1.47 15.84
N GLY A 7 -7.68 -2.56 15.20
CA GLY A 7 -7.33 -2.89 13.83
C GLY A 7 -7.68 -1.78 12.85
N ASN A 8 -8.89 -1.24 12.95
CA ASN A 8 -9.35 -0.14 12.10
C ASN A 8 -8.51 1.14 12.27
N ILE A 9 -8.13 1.48 13.51
CA ILE A 9 -7.25 2.64 13.78
C ILE A 9 -5.87 2.42 13.15
N PHE A 10 -5.29 1.24 13.31
CA PHE A 10 -4.00 0.93 12.70
C PHE A 10 -4.07 0.98 11.16
N LEU A 11 -5.12 0.46 10.54
CA LEU A 11 -5.30 0.54 9.08
C LEU A 11 -5.51 1.99 8.61
N PHE A 12 -6.31 2.77 9.34
CA PHE A 12 -6.48 4.19 9.06
C PHE A 12 -5.13 4.92 9.08
N LEU A 13 -4.34 4.73 10.14
CA LEU A 13 -3.01 5.34 10.25
C LEU A 13 -2.09 4.86 9.14
N ALA A 14 -2.04 3.55 8.87
CA ALA A 14 -1.19 2.96 7.84
C ALA A 14 -1.42 3.60 6.47
N PHE A 15 -2.66 3.64 6.01
CA PHE A 15 -3.00 4.17 4.70
C PHE A 15 -2.95 5.70 4.62
N SER A 16 -3.29 6.40 5.71
CA SER A 16 -3.12 7.86 5.77
C SER A 16 -1.64 8.25 5.69
N LEU A 17 -0.76 7.57 6.43
CA LEU A 17 0.68 7.80 6.36
C LEU A 17 1.23 7.40 4.98
N ALA A 18 0.79 6.28 4.42
CA ALA A 18 1.17 5.88 3.07
C ALA A 18 0.75 6.90 2.01
N GLY A 19 -0.42 7.54 2.15
CA GLY A 19 -0.89 8.61 1.28
C GLY A 19 0.04 9.83 1.23
N THR A 20 0.83 10.08 2.27
CA THR A 20 1.84 11.15 2.28
C THR A 20 3.02 10.87 1.34
N SER A 21 3.17 9.61 0.89
CA SER A 21 4.25 9.19 -0.01
C SER A 21 4.26 9.96 -1.34
N VAL A 22 3.08 10.33 -1.83
CA VAL A 22 2.94 11.08 -3.09
C VAL A 22 3.66 12.41 -3.01
N ILE A 23 3.48 13.14 -1.91
CA ILE A 23 4.15 14.45 -1.69
C ILE A 23 5.66 14.25 -1.53
N ALA A 24 6.08 13.28 -0.70
CA ALA A 24 7.49 12.99 -0.51
C ALA A 24 8.19 12.57 -1.82
N ALA A 25 7.54 11.71 -2.62
CA ALA A 25 8.06 11.29 -3.91
C ALA A 25 8.19 12.47 -4.90
N ARG A 26 7.19 13.36 -4.95
CA ARG A 26 7.17 14.51 -5.86
C ARG A 26 8.34 15.47 -5.62
N LEU A 27 8.80 15.59 -4.37
CA LEU A 27 9.94 16.46 -4.01
C LEU A 27 11.30 15.93 -4.50
N VAL A 28 11.37 14.65 -4.91
CA VAL A 28 12.65 14.01 -5.31
C VAL A 28 12.59 13.34 -6.69
N SER A 29 11.42 13.17 -7.29
CA SER A 29 11.23 12.44 -8.55
C SER A 29 11.90 13.08 -9.75
N ASP A 30 12.07 14.41 -9.75
CA ASP A 30 12.74 15.13 -10.83
C ASP A 30 14.26 14.92 -10.84
N ARG A 31 14.82 14.37 -9.74
CA ARG A 31 16.26 14.23 -9.54
C ARG A 31 16.72 12.78 -9.41
N LEU A 32 15.86 11.91 -8.96
CA LEU A 32 16.17 10.51 -8.68
C LEU A 32 15.27 9.57 -9.47
N GLY A 33 15.84 8.51 -9.97
CA GLY A 33 15.09 7.39 -10.52
C GLY A 33 14.25 6.69 -9.44
N SER A 34 13.20 6.05 -9.84
CA SER A 34 12.21 5.48 -8.94
C SER A 34 12.71 4.30 -8.13
N PHE A 35 13.60 3.47 -8.68
CA PHE A 35 14.25 2.41 -7.91
C PHE A 35 15.27 2.97 -6.93
N THR A 36 15.94 4.08 -7.28
CA THR A 36 16.84 4.82 -6.39
C THR A 36 16.07 5.39 -5.20
N ILE A 37 14.93 6.06 -5.44
CA ILE A 37 14.03 6.53 -4.37
C ILE A 37 13.58 5.35 -3.49
N THR A 38 13.22 4.23 -4.10
CA THR A 38 12.80 3.02 -3.39
C THR A 38 13.94 2.49 -2.51
N ALA A 39 15.11 2.22 -3.08
CA ALA A 39 16.24 1.65 -2.35
C ALA A 39 16.68 2.57 -1.20
N LEU A 40 16.81 3.88 -1.45
CA LEU A 40 17.20 4.85 -0.43
C LEU A 40 16.17 4.98 0.70
N SER A 41 14.89 5.04 0.37
CA SER A 41 13.83 5.11 1.39
C SER A 41 13.79 3.85 2.25
N LEU A 42 13.97 2.66 1.64
CA LEU A 42 14.08 1.40 2.37
C LEU A 42 15.32 1.37 3.27
N LEU A 43 16.47 1.82 2.75
CA LEU A 43 17.71 1.92 3.53
C LEU A 43 17.53 2.84 4.74
N LEU A 44 16.97 4.04 4.55
CA LEU A 44 16.70 4.97 5.65
C LEU A 44 15.72 4.40 6.68
N GLY A 45 14.71 3.67 6.24
CA GLY A 45 13.82 2.92 7.12
C GLY A 45 14.59 1.87 7.94
N LEU A 46 15.48 1.10 7.30
CA LEU A 46 16.30 0.08 7.96
C LEU A 46 17.29 0.66 8.95
N LEU A 47 17.85 1.85 8.68
CA LEU A 47 18.76 2.54 9.61
C LEU A 47 18.10 2.91 10.94
N ILE A 48 16.76 2.94 11.01
CA ILE A 48 16.00 3.08 12.25
C ILE A 48 15.52 1.73 12.76
N LEU A 49 14.89 0.92 11.90
CA LEU A 49 14.29 -0.34 12.32
C LEU A 49 15.31 -1.32 12.89
N VAL A 50 16.48 -1.46 12.26
CA VAL A 50 17.50 -2.43 12.68
C VAL A 50 18.13 -2.07 14.03
N PRO A 51 18.61 -0.83 14.28
CA PRO A 51 19.16 -0.47 15.59
C PRO A 51 18.13 -0.52 16.72
N LEU A 52 16.90 -0.08 16.48
CA LEU A 52 15.88 -0.04 17.52
C LEU A 52 15.31 -1.42 17.87
N TYR A 53 15.21 -2.31 16.88
CA TYR A 53 14.49 -3.59 17.03
C TYR A 53 15.34 -4.82 16.73
N GLY A 54 16.64 -4.67 16.46
CA GLY A 54 17.56 -5.77 16.15
C GLY A 54 17.60 -6.86 17.23
N ALA A 55 17.47 -6.47 18.50
CA ALA A 55 17.38 -7.42 19.60
C ALA A 55 16.17 -8.38 19.49
N ARG A 56 15.06 -7.93 18.86
CA ARG A 56 13.87 -8.77 18.61
C ARG A 56 14.00 -9.59 17.32
N LEU A 57 14.81 -9.12 16.35
CA LEU A 57 15.01 -9.81 15.08
C LEU A 57 15.75 -11.14 15.24
N ILE A 58 16.83 -11.15 16.02
CA ILE A 58 17.69 -12.32 16.17
C ILE A 58 16.91 -13.54 16.71
N PRO A 59 16.16 -13.45 17.84
CA PRO A 59 15.35 -14.57 18.30
C PRO A 59 14.25 -14.97 17.32
N ALA A 60 13.60 -14.00 16.67
CA ALA A 60 12.55 -14.27 15.69
C ALA A 60 13.09 -15.06 14.48
N ILE A 61 14.21 -14.60 13.90
CA ILE A 61 14.88 -15.27 12.77
C ILE A 61 15.25 -16.70 13.10
N ARG A 62 15.72 -16.97 14.32
CA ARG A 62 16.09 -18.34 14.76
C ARG A 62 14.89 -19.27 14.86
N GLN A 63 13.70 -18.75 15.11
CA GLN A 63 12.47 -19.52 15.24
C GLN A 63 11.68 -19.63 13.92
N MET A 64 12.04 -18.84 12.91
CA MET A 64 11.34 -18.83 11.62
C MET A 64 11.53 -20.15 10.87
N LYS A 65 10.42 -20.69 10.40
CA LYS A 65 10.36 -21.85 9.51
C LYS A 65 10.53 -21.40 8.04
N LEU A 66 10.78 -22.33 7.15
CA LEU A 66 10.88 -22.06 5.71
C LEU A 66 9.60 -21.40 5.15
N ALA A 67 8.44 -21.72 5.71
CA ALA A 67 7.17 -21.12 5.33
C ALA A 67 7.13 -19.63 5.67
N ASP A 68 7.66 -19.19 6.80
CA ASP A 68 7.70 -17.80 7.24
C ASP A 68 8.62 -16.99 6.30
N TRP A 69 9.79 -17.55 5.97
CA TRP A 69 10.71 -16.95 5.00
C TRP A 69 10.08 -16.79 3.61
N LYS A 70 9.37 -17.82 3.13
CA LYS A 70 8.63 -17.72 1.86
C LYS A 70 7.61 -16.58 1.90
N MET A 71 6.86 -16.43 3.00
CA MET A 71 5.89 -15.35 3.16
C MET A 71 6.55 -13.98 3.15
N VAL A 72 7.63 -13.78 3.90
CA VAL A 72 8.39 -12.52 3.91
C VAL A 72 8.90 -12.16 2.52
N ILE A 73 9.51 -13.11 1.80
CA ILE A 73 10.04 -12.92 0.46
C ILE A 73 8.92 -12.57 -0.54
N LEU A 74 7.80 -13.32 -0.50
CA LEU A 74 6.66 -13.04 -1.38
C LEU A 74 6.03 -11.69 -1.09
N GLN A 75 5.88 -11.31 0.18
CA GLN A 75 5.37 -9.99 0.56
C GLN A 75 6.29 -8.86 0.09
N ALA A 76 7.61 -9.02 0.23
CA ALA A 76 8.59 -8.04 -0.26
C ALA A 76 8.55 -7.92 -1.79
N PHE A 77 8.47 -9.07 -2.47
CA PHE A 77 8.43 -9.12 -3.91
C PHE A 77 7.15 -8.50 -4.48
N PHE A 78 5.98 -8.96 -4.06
CA PHE A 78 4.70 -8.46 -4.59
C PHE A 78 4.35 -7.08 -4.06
N GLY A 79 4.54 -6.82 -2.76
CA GLY A 79 4.07 -5.58 -2.12
C GLY A 79 4.93 -4.36 -2.42
N ILE A 80 6.22 -4.53 -2.68
CA ILE A 80 7.13 -3.41 -2.86
C ILE A 80 7.82 -3.46 -4.23
N PHE A 81 8.57 -4.52 -4.50
CA PHE A 81 9.42 -4.57 -5.69
C PHE A 81 8.60 -4.66 -6.99
N LEU A 82 7.80 -5.71 -7.15
CA LEU A 82 7.04 -5.95 -8.37
C LEU A 82 5.97 -4.88 -8.60
N PHE A 83 5.25 -4.49 -7.53
CA PHE A 83 4.30 -3.38 -7.59
C PHE A 83 4.93 -2.12 -8.19
N ARG A 84 6.07 -1.69 -7.66
CA ARG A 84 6.75 -0.48 -8.15
C ARG A 84 7.31 -0.66 -9.56
N ALA A 85 7.91 -1.80 -9.87
CA ALA A 85 8.42 -2.09 -11.21
C ALA A 85 7.32 -2.02 -12.28
N LEU A 86 6.17 -2.65 -12.01
CA LEU A 86 5.03 -2.67 -12.92
C LEU A 86 4.36 -1.29 -13.03
N LEU A 87 4.17 -0.59 -11.90
CA LEU A 87 3.57 0.75 -11.88
C LEU A 87 4.41 1.75 -12.67
N LEU A 88 5.72 1.75 -12.44
CA LEU A 88 6.64 2.67 -13.12
C LEU A 88 6.78 2.33 -14.61
N GLY A 89 6.94 1.04 -14.94
CA GLY A 89 6.94 0.59 -16.32
C GLY A 89 5.65 0.97 -17.04
N GLY A 90 4.51 0.86 -16.37
CA GLY A 90 3.21 1.28 -16.88
C GLY A 90 3.11 2.79 -17.10
N LEU A 91 3.52 3.60 -16.12
CA LEU A 91 3.48 5.07 -16.20
C LEU A 91 4.29 5.65 -17.35
N ASN A 92 5.33 4.95 -17.82
CA ASN A 92 6.09 5.34 -19.00
C ASN A 92 5.33 5.11 -20.32
N LEU A 93 4.25 4.32 -20.29
CA LEU A 93 3.49 3.89 -21.48
C LEU A 93 2.01 4.30 -21.43
N THR A 94 1.56 4.92 -20.34
CA THR A 94 0.18 5.39 -20.18
C THR A 94 0.14 6.75 -19.50
N SER A 95 -1.04 7.38 -19.49
CA SER A 95 -1.21 8.65 -18.76
C SER A 95 -1.31 8.43 -17.25
N ALA A 96 -0.91 9.43 -16.46
CA ALA A 96 -1.05 9.41 -15.01
C ALA A 96 -2.52 9.25 -14.58
N GLY A 97 -3.46 9.83 -15.34
CA GLY A 97 -4.89 9.69 -15.10
C GLY A 97 -5.39 8.25 -15.28
N GLU A 98 -5.02 7.59 -16.39
CA GLU A 98 -5.38 6.18 -16.63
C GLU A 98 -4.75 5.27 -15.57
N ALA A 99 -3.48 5.51 -15.22
CA ALA A 99 -2.80 4.76 -14.17
C ALA A 99 -3.47 4.91 -12.81
N GLY A 100 -3.85 6.14 -12.43
CA GLY A 100 -4.60 6.40 -11.19
C GLY A 100 -5.94 5.68 -11.16
N LEU A 101 -6.67 5.66 -12.28
CA LEU A 101 -7.92 4.93 -12.42
C LEU A 101 -7.73 3.42 -12.20
N LEU A 102 -6.73 2.84 -12.84
CA LEU A 102 -6.49 1.40 -12.78
C LEU A 102 -5.97 0.93 -11.42
N THR A 103 -5.12 1.72 -10.75
CA THR A 103 -4.71 1.43 -9.37
C THR A 103 -5.87 1.53 -8.39
N GLY A 104 -6.85 2.40 -8.66
CA GLY A 104 -8.11 2.49 -7.91
C GLY A 104 -8.95 1.21 -7.91
N ALA A 105 -8.67 0.25 -8.80
CA ALA A 105 -9.32 -1.06 -8.80
C ALA A 105 -8.75 -2.03 -7.73
N ALA A 106 -7.61 -1.72 -7.10
CA ALA A 106 -6.97 -2.61 -6.11
C ALA A 106 -7.89 -3.09 -4.98
N PRO A 107 -8.77 -2.25 -4.37
CA PRO A 107 -9.72 -2.73 -3.37
C PRO A 107 -10.69 -3.80 -3.90
N ALA A 108 -11.15 -3.64 -5.15
CA ALA A 108 -12.06 -4.63 -5.76
C ALA A 108 -11.32 -5.95 -6.04
N ILE A 109 -10.09 -5.89 -6.55
CA ILE A 109 -9.26 -7.06 -6.78
C ILE A 109 -8.95 -7.77 -5.46
N THR A 110 -8.61 -7.02 -4.40
CA THR A 110 -8.38 -7.57 -3.05
C THR A 110 -9.62 -8.25 -2.51
N ALA A 111 -10.81 -7.64 -2.66
CA ALA A 111 -12.06 -8.23 -2.24
C ALA A 111 -12.39 -9.54 -2.99
N LEU A 112 -12.14 -9.56 -4.31
CA LEU A 112 -12.30 -10.76 -5.13
C LEU A 112 -11.34 -11.87 -4.68
N LEU A 113 -10.06 -11.57 -4.47
CA LEU A 113 -9.08 -12.53 -3.98
C LEU A 113 -9.42 -13.04 -2.56
N ALA A 114 -9.90 -12.18 -1.68
CA ALA A 114 -10.35 -12.57 -0.35
C ALA A 114 -11.52 -13.58 -0.42
N TRP A 115 -12.47 -13.33 -1.31
CA TRP A 115 -13.59 -14.28 -1.54
C TRP A 115 -13.10 -15.60 -2.13
N LEU A 116 -12.30 -15.59 -3.20
CA LEU A 116 -11.86 -16.78 -3.92
C LEU A 116 -10.85 -17.62 -3.12
N VAL A 117 -9.85 -16.99 -2.50
CA VAL A 117 -8.69 -17.68 -1.91
C VAL A 117 -8.85 -17.84 -0.41
N LEU A 118 -9.24 -16.78 0.30
CA LEU A 118 -9.43 -16.82 1.74
C LEU A 118 -10.80 -17.39 2.12
N ARG A 119 -11.70 -17.59 1.13
CA ARG A 119 -13.09 -18.04 1.34
C ARG A 119 -13.84 -17.17 2.34
N GLU A 120 -13.48 -15.90 2.43
CA GLU A 120 -14.21 -14.94 3.26
C GLU A 120 -15.59 -14.69 2.65
N ARG A 121 -16.64 -14.61 3.49
CA ARG A 121 -18.01 -14.44 3.00
C ARG A 121 -18.21 -13.04 2.44
N LEU A 122 -18.54 -12.96 1.15
CA LEU A 122 -18.94 -11.70 0.52
C LEU A 122 -20.41 -11.42 0.87
N THR A 123 -20.64 -10.38 1.64
CA THR A 123 -21.99 -9.99 2.04
C THR A 123 -22.38 -8.69 1.35
N ALA A 124 -23.68 -8.39 1.31
CA ALA A 124 -24.18 -7.17 0.68
C ALA A 124 -23.50 -5.89 1.21
N GLY A 125 -23.24 -5.82 2.53
CA GLY A 125 -22.53 -4.68 3.12
C GLY A 125 -21.06 -4.57 2.65
N ILE A 126 -20.34 -5.69 2.51
CA ILE A 126 -18.98 -5.72 1.97
C ILE A 126 -19.00 -5.33 0.49
N ALA A 127 -19.92 -5.91 -0.29
CA ALA A 127 -20.05 -5.58 -1.71
C ALA A 127 -20.37 -4.09 -1.93
N ALA A 128 -21.38 -3.57 -1.22
CA ALA A 128 -21.72 -2.15 -1.28
C ALA A 128 -20.54 -1.25 -0.83
N GLY A 129 -19.93 -1.55 0.31
CA GLY A 129 -18.80 -0.77 0.82
C GLY A 129 -17.60 -0.78 -0.13
N THR A 130 -17.26 -1.92 -0.72
CA THR A 130 -16.20 -2.01 -1.73
C THR A 130 -16.55 -1.19 -2.96
N THR A 131 -17.80 -1.26 -3.43
CA THR A 131 -18.28 -0.47 -4.57
C THR A 131 -18.17 1.03 -4.29
N PHE A 132 -18.62 1.49 -3.10
CA PHE A 132 -18.48 2.90 -2.71
C PHE A 132 -17.02 3.34 -2.62
N THR A 133 -16.14 2.51 -2.06
CA THR A 133 -14.70 2.81 -1.97
C THR A 133 -14.09 2.94 -3.37
N VAL A 134 -14.32 1.98 -4.26
CA VAL A 134 -13.80 2.00 -5.63
C VAL A 134 -14.35 3.19 -6.43
N ALA A 135 -15.66 3.41 -6.38
CA ALA A 135 -16.28 4.57 -7.05
C ALA A 135 -15.74 5.89 -6.50
N GLY A 136 -15.54 5.98 -5.18
CA GLY A 136 -14.96 7.15 -4.53
C GLY A 136 -13.52 7.42 -4.99
N ILE A 137 -12.68 6.39 -5.07
CA ILE A 137 -11.31 6.51 -5.58
C ILE A 137 -11.32 7.01 -7.04
N PHE A 138 -12.19 6.46 -7.87
CA PHE A 138 -12.33 6.92 -9.26
C PHE A 138 -12.76 8.39 -9.37
N LEU A 139 -13.67 8.85 -8.53
CA LEU A 139 -14.08 10.24 -8.47
C LEU A 139 -12.94 11.15 -8.00
N ILE A 140 -12.16 10.74 -6.97
CA ILE A 140 -10.98 11.48 -6.51
C ILE A 140 -9.95 11.61 -7.64
N GLN A 141 -9.74 10.56 -8.41
CA GLN A 141 -8.81 10.55 -9.53
C GLN A 141 -9.31 11.33 -10.75
N GLY A 142 -10.51 11.91 -10.70
CA GLY A 142 -11.04 12.82 -11.73
C GLY A 142 -11.59 12.10 -12.95
N VAL A 143 -12.10 10.88 -12.84
CA VAL A 143 -12.70 10.11 -13.95
C VAL A 143 -13.78 10.90 -14.69
N ALA A 144 -14.51 11.77 -14.00
CA ALA A 144 -15.52 12.64 -14.59
C ALA A 144 -14.96 13.66 -15.61
N ASN A 145 -13.66 13.92 -15.60
CA ASN A 145 -12.98 14.87 -16.46
C ASN A 145 -12.36 14.24 -17.73
N PHE A 146 -12.42 12.92 -17.87
CA PHE A 146 -11.92 12.20 -19.05
C PHE A 146 -12.92 12.34 -20.23
N GLY A 147 -12.87 13.50 -20.90
CA GLY A 147 -13.65 13.74 -22.12
C GLY A 147 -13.04 13.02 -23.32
N GLY A 148 -13.38 11.77 -23.55
CA GLY A 148 -12.94 11.13 -24.79
C GLY A 148 -12.58 9.65 -24.71
N GLY A 149 -13.07 8.93 -23.75
CA GLY A 149 -12.80 7.50 -23.58
C GLY A 149 -11.99 7.22 -22.31
N LEU A 150 -12.48 6.26 -21.52
CA LEU A 150 -11.90 5.93 -20.24
C LEU A 150 -10.47 5.35 -20.33
N LEU A 151 -10.14 4.75 -21.47
CA LEU A 151 -8.82 4.15 -21.72
C LEU A 151 -8.45 4.32 -23.20
N SER A 152 -7.23 4.75 -23.46
CA SER A 152 -6.72 4.87 -24.83
C SER A 152 -6.16 3.52 -25.32
N ALA A 153 -6.51 3.13 -26.56
CA ALA A 153 -5.96 1.92 -27.18
C ALA A 153 -4.44 2.01 -27.40
N SER A 154 -3.88 3.21 -27.60
CA SER A 154 -2.43 3.41 -27.70
C SER A 154 -1.69 3.18 -26.38
N HIS A 155 -2.41 3.26 -25.25
CA HIS A 155 -1.85 3.06 -23.90
C HIS A 155 -2.09 1.63 -23.35
N LEU A 156 -2.60 0.70 -24.18
CA LEU A 156 -3.02 -0.62 -23.71
C LEU A 156 -1.91 -1.38 -22.95
N ALA A 157 -0.68 -1.34 -23.43
CA ALA A 157 0.44 -2.00 -22.78
C ALA A 157 0.72 -1.39 -21.40
N GLY A 158 0.74 -0.06 -21.29
CA GLY A 158 0.91 0.64 -20.01
C GLY A 158 -0.23 0.33 -19.04
N ASN A 159 -1.47 0.34 -19.53
CA ASN A 159 -2.66 0.03 -18.75
C ASN A 159 -2.66 -1.39 -18.19
N LEU A 160 -2.21 -2.37 -18.97
CA LEU A 160 -2.04 -3.76 -18.49
C LEU A 160 -0.96 -3.87 -17.42
N LEU A 161 0.16 -3.15 -17.54
CA LEU A 161 1.19 -3.12 -16.49
C LEU A 161 0.67 -2.50 -15.20
N VAL A 162 -0.07 -1.39 -15.28
CA VAL A 162 -0.66 -0.75 -14.10
C VAL A 162 -1.72 -1.65 -13.44
N LEU A 163 -2.55 -2.33 -14.22
CA LEU A 163 -3.51 -3.30 -13.68
C LEU A 163 -2.78 -4.48 -13.01
N ALA A 164 -1.68 -4.96 -13.60
CA ALA A 164 -0.84 -5.98 -12.98
C ALA A 164 -0.17 -5.46 -11.68
N ALA A 165 0.18 -4.17 -11.60
CA ALA A 165 0.64 -3.55 -10.35
C ALA A 165 -0.45 -3.60 -9.28
N ALA A 166 -1.69 -3.20 -9.61
CA ALA A 166 -2.83 -3.29 -8.68
C ALA A 166 -3.10 -4.74 -8.22
N ALA A 167 -2.96 -5.71 -9.12
CA ALA A 167 -3.05 -7.13 -8.76
C ALA A 167 -1.89 -7.59 -7.86
N SER A 168 -0.69 -7.07 -8.07
CA SER A 168 0.48 -7.33 -7.22
C SER A 168 0.26 -6.81 -5.79
N GLU A 169 -0.23 -5.58 -5.65
CA GLU A 169 -0.61 -4.99 -4.36
C GLU A 169 -1.71 -5.83 -3.67
N SER A 170 -2.74 -6.21 -4.41
CA SER A 170 -3.82 -7.05 -3.88
C SER A 170 -3.31 -8.42 -3.43
N THR A 171 -2.35 -9.00 -4.14
CA THR A 171 -1.67 -10.24 -3.75
C THR A 171 -0.89 -10.07 -2.45
N PHE A 172 -0.16 -8.96 -2.29
CA PHE A 172 0.50 -8.61 -1.03
C PHE A 172 -0.49 -8.51 0.13
N ASN A 173 -1.62 -7.82 -0.07
CA ASN A 173 -2.67 -7.69 0.94
C ASN A 173 -3.19 -9.06 1.39
N MET A 174 -3.41 -9.97 0.44
CA MET A 174 -3.83 -11.33 0.70
C MET A 174 -2.75 -12.15 1.41
N LEU A 175 -1.49 -12.10 0.95
CA LEU A 175 -0.36 -12.80 1.59
C LEU A 175 -0.15 -12.32 3.04
N SER A 176 -0.31 -11.02 3.29
CA SER A 176 -0.22 -10.45 4.64
C SER A 176 -1.31 -11.02 5.54
N ARG A 177 -2.50 -11.27 5.01
CA ARG A 177 -3.62 -11.88 5.75
C ARG A 177 -3.40 -13.38 5.98
N LEU A 178 -2.95 -14.11 4.96
CA LEU A 178 -2.65 -15.55 5.06
C LEU A 178 -1.55 -15.84 6.09
N GLY A 179 -0.47 -15.09 6.06
CA GLY A 179 0.64 -15.24 7.02
C GLY A 179 0.20 -15.07 8.47
N ASN A 180 -0.86 -14.27 8.69
CA ASN A 180 -1.43 -14.08 10.02
C ASN A 180 -2.47 -15.14 10.43
N ARG A 181 -3.04 -15.91 9.48
CA ARG A 181 -4.01 -17.00 9.76
C ARG A 181 -3.34 -18.35 10.03
N SER A 182 -2.17 -18.61 9.46
CA SER A 182 -1.49 -19.93 9.57
C SER A 182 -0.86 -20.21 10.93
N GLY A 183 -0.84 -19.24 11.82
CA GLY A 183 -0.31 -19.40 13.17
C GLY A 183 -1.39 -19.87 14.13
N ASN A 184 -1.24 -21.08 14.65
CA ASN A 184 -1.94 -21.57 15.82
C ASN A 184 -1.75 -20.54 16.96
N THR A 185 -2.80 -19.84 17.32
CA THR A 185 -3.07 -18.97 18.48
C THR A 185 -2.03 -17.94 18.96
N ASP A 186 -0.70 -18.01 18.68
CA ASP A 186 0.27 -17.01 19.20
C ASP A 186 1.50 -16.78 18.31
N SER A 187 1.58 -17.34 17.12
CA SER A 187 2.81 -17.43 16.33
C SER A 187 2.91 -16.53 15.08
N GLY A 188 2.04 -15.54 14.92
CA GLY A 188 2.28 -14.54 13.89
C GLY A 188 3.46 -13.63 14.25
N LEU A 189 4.38 -13.37 13.31
CA LEU A 189 5.49 -12.45 13.53
C LEU A 189 5.01 -11.12 14.13
N ASP A 190 5.81 -10.58 15.05
CA ASP A 190 5.59 -9.22 15.55
C ASP A 190 5.57 -8.23 14.37
N PRO A 191 4.61 -7.28 14.30
CA PRO A 191 4.51 -6.34 13.20
C PRO A 191 5.80 -5.60 12.86
N VAL A 192 6.61 -5.30 13.87
CA VAL A 192 7.89 -4.63 13.69
C VAL A 192 8.91 -5.56 13.06
N VAL A 193 8.99 -6.80 13.53
CA VAL A 193 9.87 -7.84 12.96
C VAL A 193 9.49 -8.09 11.50
N GLN A 194 8.20 -8.26 11.22
CA GLN A 194 7.69 -8.49 9.86
C GLN A 194 8.00 -7.31 8.94
N THR A 195 7.75 -6.07 9.40
CA THR A 195 8.11 -4.86 8.66
C THR A 195 9.60 -4.85 8.33
N THR A 196 10.44 -5.12 9.32
CA THR A 196 11.89 -5.05 9.14
C THR A 196 12.38 -6.11 8.15
N LEU A 197 11.92 -7.35 8.26
CA LEU A 197 12.32 -8.44 7.36
C LEU A 197 11.84 -8.20 5.92
N VAL A 198 10.59 -7.75 5.74
CA VAL A 198 10.05 -7.40 4.42
C VAL A 198 10.80 -6.22 3.82
N THR A 199 11.16 -5.23 4.64
CA THR A 199 11.94 -4.07 4.18
C THR A 199 13.36 -4.48 3.74
N ILE A 200 14.02 -5.39 4.49
CA ILE A 200 15.33 -5.94 4.10
C ILE A 200 15.23 -6.66 2.76
N ALA A 201 14.29 -7.58 2.61
CA ALA A 201 14.11 -8.33 1.37
C ALA A 201 13.77 -7.41 0.18
N ALA A 202 12.90 -6.44 0.37
CA ALA A 202 12.55 -5.46 -0.66
C ALA A 202 13.75 -4.56 -1.04
N PHE A 203 14.58 -4.19 -0.07
CA PHE A 203 15.82 -3.45 -0.32
C PHE A 203 16.76 -4.26 -1.21
N VAL A 204 16.99 -5.53 -0.89
CA VAL A 204 17.83 -6.44 -1.70
C VAL A 204 17.32 -6.52 -3.15
N PHE A 205 16.01 -6.67 -3.37
CA PHE A 205 15.43 -6.67 -4.71
C PHE A 205 15.61 -5.33 -5.44
N SER A 206 15.55 -4.22 -4.70
CA SER A 206 15.56 -2.87 -5.30
C SER A 206 16.95 -2.33 -5.59
N VAL A 207 17.98 -2.83 -4.91
CA VAL A 207 19.39 -2.35 -5.08
C VAL A 207 19.89 -2.56 -6.51
N VAL A 208 19.62 -3.69 -7.13
CA VAL A 208 20.11 -3.99 -8.48
C VAL A 208 19.56 -3.02 -9.52
N PRO A 209 18.22 -2.83 -9.67
CA PRO A 209 17.71 -1.83 -10.60
C PRO A 209 18.07 -0.39 -10.20
N ALA A 210 18.18 -0.07 -8.91
CA ALA A 210 18.63 1.24 -8.47
C ALA A 210 20.09 1.53 -8.93
N TRP A 211 20.95 0.52 -8.92
CA TRP A 211 22.34 0.68 -9.40
C TRP A 211 22.40 0.99 -10.90
N ILE A 212 21.49 0.42 -11.69
CA ILE A 212 21.40 0.69 -13.15
C ILE A 212 21.00 2.15 -13.41
N GLU A 213 20.21 2.78 -12.52
CA GLU A 213 19.81 4.21 -12.58
C GLU A 213 20.97 5.18 -12.28
N ARG A 214 22.19 4.70 -11.96
CA ARG A 214 23.38 5.51 -11.63
C ARG A 214 23.13 6.52 -10.49
N PRO A 215 22.74 6.05 -9.29
CA PRO A 215 22.29 6.88 -8.18
C PRO A 215 23.34 7.90 -7.72
N ILE A 216 24.64 7.60 -7.81
CA ILE A 216 25.71 8.42 -7.25
C ILE A 216 25.75 9.82 -7.88
N SER A 217 25.56 9.93 -9.19
CA SER A 217 25.55 11.23 -9.89
C SER A 217 24.33 12.08 -9.50
N SER A 218 23.21 11.44 -9.22
CA SER A 218 21.95 12.12 -8.87
C SER A 218 21.91 12.54 -7.40
N LEU A 219 22.55 11.78 -6.50
CA LEU A 219 22.60 12.07 -5.07
C LEU A 219 23.34 13.36 -4.74
N SER A 220 24.40 13.69 -5.50
CA SER A 220 25.16 14.93 -5.31
C SER A 220 24.35 16.21 -5.55
N SER A 221 23.23 16.10 -6.31
CA SER A 221 22.34 17.21 -6.62
C SER A 221 21.20 17.39 -5.60
N LEU A 222 21.09 16.50 -4.61
CA LEU A 222 20.01 16.56 -3.60
C LEU A 222 20.33 17.62 -2.54
N GLY A 223 19.46 18.63 -2.44
CA GLY A 223 19.46 19.56 -1.31
C GLY A 223 18.84 18.97 -0.05
N LEU A 224 18.85 19.74 1.03
CA LEU A 224 18.28 19.35 2.33
C LEU A 224 16.82 18.88 2.23
N THR A 225 15.99 19.58 1.44
CA THR A 225 14.58 19.22 1.24
C THR A 225 14.44 17.81 0.64
N GLY A 226 15.29 17.43 -0.32
CA GLY A 226 15.28 16.09 -0.91
C GLY A 226 15.64 15.01 0.11
N TRP A 227 16.64 15.26 0.94
CA TRP A 227 17.03 14.33 2.00
C TRP A 227 15.94 14.19 3.08
N LEU A 228 15.28 15.29 3.47
CA LEU A 228 14.15 15.25 4.40
C LEU A 228 12.97 14.50 3.82
N ALA A 229 12.68 14.67 2.51
CA ALA A 229 11.61 13.92 1.84
C ALA A 229 11.91 12.42 1.78
N LEU A 230 13.17 12.02 1.50
CA LEU A 230 13.60 10.62 1.55
C LEU A 230 13.53 10.04 2.96
N ALA A 231 13.95 10.80 3.96
CA ALA A 231 13.86 10.39 5.36
C ALA A 231 12.39 10.19 5.78
N TRP A 232 11.51 11.12 5.42
CA TRP A 232 10.07 10.98 5.64
C TRP A 232 9.53 9.71 4.97
N TYR A 233 9.91 9.48 3.71
CA TYR A 233 9.49 8.30 2.97
C TYR A 233 9.97 7.00 3.65
N GLY A 234 11.22 6.96 4.13
CA GLY A 234 11.78 5.80 4.83
C GLY A 234 11.19 5.58 6.21
N TRP A 235 11.11 6.63 7.02
CA TRP A 235 10.74 6.51 8.43
C TRP A 235 9.23 6.45 8.64
N ILE A 236 8.50 7.34 7.98
CA ILE A 236 7.06 7.46 8.20
C ILE A 236 6.29 6.52 7.25
N VAL A 237 6.55 6.61 5.95
CA VAL A 237 5.80 5.84 4.95
C VAL A 237 6.23 4.37 4.92
N THR A 238 7.54 4.07 5.06
CA THR A 238 8.00 2.68 5.02
C THR A 238 7.99 2.05 6.41
N ALA A 239 8.65 2.62 7.42
CA ALA A 239 8.74 1.97 8.73
C ALA A 239 7.41 2.04 9.49
N LEU A 240 6.94 3.26 9.82
CA LEU A 240 5.77 3.43 10.69
C LEU A 240 4.47 2.94 10.03
N ALA A 241 4.24 3.29 8.76
CA ALA A 241 3.01 2.87 8.08
C ALA A 241 2.92 1.35 7.92
N PHE A 242 4.02 0.65 7.60
CA PHE A 242 4.01 -0.81 7.53
C PHE A 242 3.86 -1.50 8.89
N ILE A 243 4.44 -0.94 9.97
CA ILE A 243 4.17 -1.43 11.33
C ILE A 243 2.67 -1.32 11.63
N CYS A 244 2.06 -0.18 11.35
CA CYS A 244 0.63 0.01 11.50
C CYS A 244 -0.17 -0.94 10.59
N TRP A 245 0.25 -1.14 9.34
CA TRP A 245 -0.36 -2.09 8.42
C TRP A 245 -0.41 -3.50 9.00
N TYR A 246 0.74 -4.06 9.40
CA TYR A 246 0.79 -5.41 9.95
C TYR A 246 0.06 -5.53 11.29
N ALA A 247 0.10 -4.49 12.13
CA ALA A 247 -0.69 -4.46 13.35
C ALA A 247 -2.20 -4.43 13.08
N GLY A 248 -2.62 -3.71 12.03
CA GLY A 248 -4.01 -3.60 11.61
C GLY A 248 -4.54 -4.87 10.97
N ILE A 249 -3.81 -5.44 10.00
CA ILE A 249 -4.26 -6.62 9.25
C ILE A 249 -4.38 -7.87 10.12
N LYS A 250 -3.61 -7.96 11.21
CA LYS A 250 -3.77 -9.02 12.22
C LYS A 250 -5.14 -9.01 12.91
N ARG A 251 -5.75 -7.82 13.03
CA ARG A 251 -6.97 -7.57 13.81
C ARG A 251 -8.19 -7.29 12.94
N SER A 252 -8.05 -7.36 11.61
CA SER A 252 -9.09 -6.97 10.66
C SER A 252 -9.22 -7.99 9.54
N SER A 253 -10.33 -7.95 8.77
CA SER A 253 -10.51 -8.75 7.56
C SER A 253 -9.75 -8.14 6.37
N ALA A 254 -9.55 -8.96 5.31
CA ALA A 254 -8.98 -8.47 4.06
C ALA A 254 -9.88 -7.40 3.41
N TYR A 255 -11.20 -7.53 3.53
CA TYR A 255 -12.15 -6.53 3.05
C TYR A 255 -12.02 -5.19 3.77
N THR A 256 -11.85 -5.23 5.09
CA THR A 256 -11.62 -4.01 5.89
C THR A 256 -10.34 -3.31 5.45
N ALA A 257 -9.26 -4.05 5.28
CA ALA A 257 -8.00 -3.50 4.79
C ALA A 257 -8.14 -2.90 3.39
N ALA A 258 -8.85 -3.61 2.48
CA ALA A 258 -9.13 -3.11 1.13
C ALA A 258 -9.94 -1.80 1.15
N ALA A 259 -10.92 -1.66 2.04
CA ALA A 259 -11.67 -0.42 2.16
C ALA A 259 -10.80 0.74 2.65
N PHE A 260 -9.96 0.50 3.66
CA PHE A 260 -9.06 1.53 4.20
C PHE A 260 -7.99 1.99 3.20
N SER A 261 -7.69 1.21 2.14
CA SER A 261 -6.76 1.67 1.09
C SER A 261 -7.21 2.96 0.38
N GLY A 262 -8.53 3.24 0.36
CA GLY A 262 -9.08 4.51 -0.09
C GLY A 262 -8.60 5.74 0.70
N MET A 263 -8.01 5.55 1.89
CA MET A 263 -7.40 6.64 2.64
C MET A 263 -6.14 7.19 1.96
N MET A 264 -5.43 6.40 1.16
CA MET A 264 -4.23 6.89 0.44
C MET A 264 -4.56 8.05 -0.50
N PRO A 265 -5.45 7.89 -1.52
CA PRO A 265 -5.80 8.99 -2.40
C PRO A 265 -6.52 10.13 -1.66
N LEU A 266 -7.32 9.84 -0.64
CA LEU A 266 -7.98 10.87 0.17
C LEU A 266 -6.95 11.73 0.91
N THR A 267 -5.96 11.12 1.57
CA THR A 267 -4.89 11.85 2.27
C THR A 267 -4.03 12.63 1.27
N SER A 268 -3.69 12.02 0.13
CA SER A 268 -2.93 12.70 -0.93
C SER A 268 -3.68 13.94 -1.42
N MET A 269 -4.98 13.83 -1.68
CA MET A 269 -5.84 14.95 -2.11
C MET A 269 -5.85 16.09 -1.06
N VAL A 270 -6.05 15.74 0.22
CA VAL A 270 -6.06 16.74 1.29
C VAL A 270 -4.71 17.45 1.42
N LEU A 271 -3.61 16.69 1.34
CA LEU A 271 -2.27 17.28 1.42
C LEU A 271 -1.92 18.12 0.19
N SER A 272 -2.32 17.71 -1.00
CA SER A 272 -2.14 18.51 -2.23
C SER A 272 -2.88 19.86 -2.12
N PHE A 273 -4.08 19.88 -1.56
CA PHE A 273 -4.79 21.12 -1.31
C PHE A 273 -4.02 22.06 -0.37
N PHE A 274 -3.55 21.56 0.79
CA PHE A 274 -2.90 22.41 1.79
C PHE A 274 -1.44 22.76 1.47
N LEU A 275 -0.67 21.83 0.88
CA LEU A 275 0.77 22.00 0.67
C LEU A 275 1.13 22.46 -0.74
N LEU A 276 0.33 22.10 -1.74
CA LEU A 276 0.58 22.42 -3.13
C LEU A 276 -0.38 23.49 -3.67
N ASN A 277 -1.32 23.99 -2.85
CA ASN A 277 -2.38 24.93 -3.24
C ASN A 277 -3.21 24.43 -4.44
N GLU A 278 -3.39 23.13 -4.59
CA GLU A 278 -4.21 22.53 -5.64
C GLU A 278 -5.70 22.69 -5.30
N HIS A 279 -6.53 23.06 -6.25
CA HIS A 279 -7.96 23.20 -6.04
C HIS A 279 -8.66 21.85 -6.04
N VAL A 280 -9.43 21.55 -4.98
CA VAL A 280 -10.25 20.35 -4.89
C VAL A 280 -11.59 20.61 -5.58
N GLY A 281 -11.87 19.86 -6.64
CA GLY A 281 -13.12 19.94 -7.38
C GLY A 281 -14.27 19.20 -6.68
N TYR A 282 -15.51 19.48 -7.12
CA TYR A 282 -16.71 18.81 -6.59
C TYR A 282 -16.67 17.28 -6.71
N GLY A 283 -16.13 16.74 -7.81
CA GLY A 283 -15.96 15.31 -8.01
C GLY A 283 -15.03 14.68 -6.97
N GLN A 284 -13.93 15.34 -6.66
CA GLN A 284 -12.96 14.89 -5.65
C GLN A 284 -13.56 14.90 -4.23
N THR A 285 -14.34 15.94 -3.90
CA THR A 285 -15.05 16.00 -2.62
C THR A 285 -16.10 14.90 -2.51
N ALA A 286 -16.91 14.69 -3.54
CA ALA A 286 -17.90 13.61 -3.59
C ALA A 286 -17.22 12.23 -3.50
N GLY A 287 -16.08 12.07 -4.17
CA GLY A 287 -15.26 10.85 -4.09
C GLY A 287 -14.74 10.56 -2.69
N GLY A 288 -14.23 11.60 -2.00
CA GLY A 288 -13.80 11.47 -0.60
C GLY A 288 -14.92 11.03 0.33
N LEU A 289 -16.12 11.59 0.18
CA LEU A 289 -17.31 11.18 0.94
C LEU A 289 -17.69 9.72 0.64
N ALA A 290 -17.64 9.32 -0.64
CA ALA A 290 -17.95 7.93 -1.03
C ALA A 290 -16.95 6.92 -0.41
N VAL A 291 -15.65 7.25 -0.36
CA VAL A 291 -14.64 6.43 0.32
C VAL A 291 -14.97 6.28 1.82
N ILE A 292 -15.31 7.37 2.50
CA ILE A 292 -15.67 7.34 3.93
C ILE A 292 -16.91 6.47 4.17
N ILE A 293 -17.94 6.62 3.33
CA ILE A 293 -19.15 5.78 3.40
C ILE A 293 -18.80 4.31 3.17
N GLY A 294 -17.96 4.00 2.19
CA GLY A 294 -17.49 2.64 1.90
C GLY A 294 -16.80 1.99 3.10
N MET A 295 -15.86 2.70 3.71
CA MET A 295 -15.16 2.24 4.92
C MET A 295 -16.14 1.98 6.08
N TRP A 296 -17.11 2.89 6.28
CA TRP A 296 -18.10 2.76 7.35
C TRP A 296 -19.05 1.56 7.15
N LEU A 297 -19.49 1.31 5.90
CA LEU A 297 -20.33 0.15 5.58
C LEU A 297 -19.62 -1.17 5.87
N ILE A 298 -18.31 -1.27 5.58
CA ILE A 298 -17.52 -2.48 5.86
C ILE A 298 -17.22 -2.60 7.36
N GLY A 299 -16.91 -1.48 8.03
CA GLY A 299 -16.52 -1.46 9.44
C GLY A 299 -17.66 -1.72 10.44
N ARG A 300 -18.93 -1.65 10.05
CA ARG A 300 -20.12 -1.82 10.93
C ARG A 300 -20.42 -3.25 11.35
N ARG A 301 -19.66 -4.26 10.91
CA ARG A 301 -20.04 -5.64 11.18
C ARG A 301 -19.58 -6.15 12.54
N PRO A 302 -20.49 -6.82 13.29
CA PRO A 302 -20.10 -7.65 14.42
C PRO A 302 -19.34 -8.90 13.96
N GLU A 303 -18.32 -9.25 14.70
CA GLU A 303 -17.36 -10.34 14.55
C GLU A 303 -17.98 -11.77 14.53
N ASN A 304 -19.31 -11.91 14.66
CA ASN A 304 -20.00 -13.20 14.86
C ASN A 304 -20.01 -14.15 13.65
N SER A 305 -19.34 -13.84 12.55
CA SER A 305 -19.31 -14.72 11.37
C SER A 305 -17.99 -15.50 11.19
N VAL A 306 -16.96 -15.26 12.00
CA VAL A 306 -15.65 -15.94 11.88
C VAL A 306 -15.54 -17.17 12.78
N ALA A 307 -16.39 -17.27 13.82
CA ALA A 307 -16.30 -18.34 14.83
C ALA A 307 -17.16 -19.59 14.57
N GLN A 308 -17.87 -19.69 13.45
CA GLN A 308 -18.73 -20.84 13.15
C GLN A 308 -18.37 -21.53 11.84
N THR A 309 -17.14 -21.94 11.65
CA THR A 309 -16.82 -23.03 10.70
C THR A 309 -15.46 -23.62 11.11
N ILE A 310 -15.46 -24.39 12.17
CA ILE A 310 -14.52 -25.50 12.45
C ILE A 310 -15.30 -26.78 12.31
#